data_5afc09d047508b518983ba2591ac4b32
#
_entry.id   5afc09d047508b518983ba2591ac4b32
#
_cell.length_a   1.000
_cell.length_b   1.000
_cell.length_c   1.000
_cell.angle_alpha   90.00
_cell.angle_beta   90.00
_cell.angle_gamma   90.00
#
_symmetry.space_group_name_H-M   'P 1'
#
loop_
_entity.id
_entity.type
_entity.pdbx_description
1 polymer ?
#
loop_
_entity_poly.entity_id
_entity_poly.type
_entity_poly.pdbx_seq_one_letter_code
_entity_poly.pdbx_strand_id
1 'polypeptide(L)'
;LESGSGLQSWQFRELEFALGIKHQSVIGRYAPGSTPRRALEQRYRGRTLWDAFLRYLAAEGHDVPKAILARDVTQPIEPAPEVQRSLISIYRNNPIVAQFCERLVDLDEGMQEWRYRHVKMVERTIGNKQGTGGSAGAPYLRGTLSKPAFPDLWAIRTEL
;
A
#
# COMPACT_ATOMS: atom_id res chain seq x y z
N LEU A 1 -6.76 20.28 -16.97
CA LEU A 1 -5.88 19.13 -17.29
C LEU A 1 -5.71 18.27 -16.05
N GLU A 2 -6.59 17.25 -15.94
CA GLU A 2 -6.71 16.36 -14.79
C GLU A 2 -5.74 15.15 -14.84
N SER A 3 -4.71 15.20 -15.65
CA SER A 3 -3.81 14.07 -15.84
C SER A 3 -2.49 14.27 -15.12
N GLY A 4 -2.45 13.99 -13.82
CA GLY A 4 -1.20 13.66 -13.17
C GLY A 4 -0.61 12.40 -13.81
N SER A 5 0.69 12.39 -14.10
CA SER A 5 1.41 11.24 -14.61
C SER A 5 2.17 10.50 -13.49
N GLY A 6 2.50 9.24 -13.72
CA GLY A 6 3.29 8.45 -12.78
C GLY A 6 2.66 8.34 -11.40
N LEU A 7 3.41 8.65 -10.34
CA LEU A 7 2.96 8.58 -8.93
C LEU A 7 1.74 9.46 -8.60
N GLN A 8 1.41 10.42 -9.44
CA GLN A 8 0.28 11.33 -9.23
C GLN A 8 -0.95 10.94 -10.06
N SER A 9 -0.85 9.91 -10.91
CA SER A 9 -2.00 9.41 -11.67
C SER A 9 -3.04 8.81 -10.74
N TRP A 10 -4.30 8.92 -11.11
CA TRP A 10 -5.39 8.32 -10.32
C TRP A 10 -5.31 6.78 -10.33
N GLN A 11 -4.82 6.16 -11.39
CA GLN A 11 -4.61 4.72 -11.47
C GLN A 11 -3.58 4.26 -10.45
N PHE A 12 -2.50 5.00 -10.28
CA PHE A 12 -1.50 4.68 -9.25
C PHE A 12 -2.08 4.87 -7.84
N ARG A 13 -2.88 5.91 -7.62
CA ARG A 13 -3.58 6.11 -6.35
C ARG A 13 -4.59 5.01 -6.05
N GLU A 14 -5.27 4.50 -7.08
CA GLU A 14 -6.15 3.34 -6.94
C GLU A 14 -5.37 2.09 -6.49
N LEU A 15 -4.19 1.85 -7.08
CA LEU A 15 -3.30 0.78 -6.67
C LEU A 15 -2.84 0.95 -5.21
N GLU A 16 -2.39 2.15 -4.82
CA GLU A 16 -2.04 2.43 -3.42
C GLU A 16 -3.19 2.13 -2.46
N PHE A 17 -4.41 2.51 -2.81
CA PHE A 17 -5.60 2.24 -1.99
C PHE A 17 -5.88 0.72 -1.90
N ALA A 18 -5.70 -0.02 -3.00
CA ALA A 18 -5.83 -1.48 -2.99
C ALA A 18 -4.82 -2.15 -2.07
N LEU A 19 -3.63 -1.58 -1.93
CA LEU A 19 -2.57 -2.07 -1.04
C LEU A 19 -2.72 -1.59 0.41
N GLY A 20 -3.62 -0.65 0.69
CA GLY A 20 -3.86 -0.12 2.04
C GLY A 20 -3.24 1.24 2.33
N ILE A 21 -2.55 1.84 1.36
CA ILE A 21 -2.01 3.20 1.47
C ILE A 21 -3.09 4.19 1.04
N LYS A 22 -4.01 4.51 1.96
CA LYS A 22 -5.22 5.29 1.68
C LYS A 22 -5.09 6.73 2.19
N HIS A 23 -5.28 7.69 1.29
CA HIS A 23 -5.27 9.12 1.59
C HIS A 23 -6.58 9.74 1.08
N GLN A 24 -7.54 9.97 1.95
CA GLN A 24 -8.85 10.54 1.59
C GLN A 24 -8.74 11.87 0.84
N SER A 25 -7.78 12.73 1.21
CA SER A 25 -7.55 14.02 0.56
C SER A 25 -7.26 13.94 -0.94
N VAL A 26 -6.78 12.80 -1.42
CA VAL A 26 -6.52 12.57 -2.85
C VAL A 26 -7.80 12.55 -3.66
N ILE A 27 -8.89 12.00 -3.10
CA ILE A 27 -10.20 11.88 -3.78
C ILE A 27 -10.75 13.25 -4.14
N GLY A 28 -10.59 14.23 -3.24
CA GLY A 28 -11.08 15.60 -3.44
C GLY A 28 -10.39 16.37 -4.57
N ARG A 29 -9.30 15.86 -5.13
CA ARG A 29 -8.60 16.47 -6.26
C ARG A 29 -9.32 16.25 -7.61
N TYR A 30 -10.26 15.31 -7.65
CA TYR A 30 -10.98 14.93 -8.86
C TYR A 30 -12.43 15.44 -8.80
N ALA A 31 -12.95 15.89 -9.96
CA ALA A 31 -14.29 16.45 -10.06
C ALA A 31 -15.37 15.46 -9.60
N PRO A 32 -16.41 15.91 -8.87
CA PRO A 32 -17.55 15.07 -8.51
C PRO A 32 -18.13 14.36 -9.73
N GLY A 33 -18.40 13.05 -9.60
CA GLY A 33 -18.97 12.25 -10.69
C GLY A 33 -18.00 11.83 -11.80
N SER A 34 -16.74 12.29 -11.77
CA SER A 34 -15.71 11.84 -12.74
C SER A 34 -15.36 10.37 -12.53
N THR A 35 -14.88 9.71 -13.60
CA THR A 35 -14.42 8.31 -13.54
C THR A 35 -13.29 8.11 -12.51
N PRO A 36 -12.24 8.97 -12.47
CA PRO A 36 -11.21 8.87 -11.44
C PRO A 36 -11.78 8.92 -10.02
N ARG A 37 -12.67 9.87 -9.74
CA ARG A 37 -13.25 10.02 -8.40
C ARG A 37 -14.08 8.81 -7.99
N ARG A 38 -14.95 8.31 -8.87
CA ARG A 38 -15.76 7.11 -8.57
C ARG A 38 -14.89 5.89 -8.29
N ALA A 39 -13.86 5.66 -9.11
CA ALA A 39 -12.93 4.54 -8.91
C ALA A 39 -12.21 4.64 -7.56
N LEU A 40 -11.69 5.82 -7.22
CA LEU A 40 -10.99 6.05 -5.96
C LEU A 40 -11.93 5.93 -4.74
N GLU A 41 -13.16 6.47 -4.81
CA GLU A 41 -14.15 6.33 -3.73
C GLU A 41 -14.52 4.86 -3.49
N GLN A 42 -14.74 4.10 -4.56
CA GLN A 42 -15.02 2.67 -4.47
C GLN A 42 -13.86 1.91 -3.84
N ARG A 43 -12.63 2.17 -4.29
CA ARG A 43 -11.44 1.52 -3.78
C ARG A 43 -11.13 1.93 -2.33
N TYR A 44 -11.36 3.18 -1.97
CA TYR A 44 -11.19 3.69 -0.62
C TYR A 44 -12.06 2.96 0.40
N ARG A 45 -13.31 2.69 0.06
CA ARG A 45 -14.28 1.96 0.90
C ARG A 45 -14.12 0.43 0.82
N GLY A 46 -13.38 -0.06 -0.17
CA GLY A 46 -13.15 -1.48 -0.37
C GLY A 46 -12.08 -2.05 0.55
N ARG A 47 -12.12 -3.37 0.76
CA ARG A 47 -11.06 -4.10 1.44
C ARG A 47 -9.75 -4.00 0.68
N THR A 48 -8.65 -3.98 1.43
CA THR A 48 -7.30 -4.00 0.86
C THR A 48 -6.85 -5.43 0.56
N LEU A 49 -5.76 -5.57 -0.17
CA LEU A 49 -5.11 -6.86 -0.38
C LEU A 49 -4.70 -7.49 0.96
N TRP A 50 -4.23 -6.68 1.92
CA TRP A 50 -3.89 -7.15 3.26
C TRP A 50 -5.10 -7.70 4.02
N ASP A 51 -6.26 -7.02 3.98
CA ASP A 51 -7.49 -7.52 4.58
C ASP A 51 -7.93 -8.86 3.97
N ALA A 52 -7.78 -9.02 2.66
CA ALA A 52 -8.09 -10.27 1.97
C ALA A 52 -7.14 -11.39 2.39
N PHE A 53 -5.85 -11.09 2.49
CA PHE A 53 -4.84 -12.04 2.93
C PHE A 53 -5.06 -12.50 4.37
N LEU A 54 -5.34 -11.59 5.31
CA LEU A 54 -5.64 -11.95 6.70
C LEU A 54 -6.89 -12.82 6.82
N ARG A 55 -7.91 -12.57 6.00
CA ARG A 55 -9.10 -13.44 5.94
C ARG A 55 -8.78 -14.82 5.40
N TYR A 56 -7.93 -14.90 4.39
CA TYR A 56 -7.41 -16.17 3.90
C TYR A 56 -6.68 -16.93 5.02
N LEU A 57 -5.77 -16.28 5.74
CA LEU A 57 -5.07 -16.90 6.87
C LEU A 57 -6.05 -17.45 7.92
N ALA A 58 -7.07 -16.68 8.29
CA ALA A 58 -8.09 -17.11 9.24
C ALA A 58 -8.90 -18.30 8.72
N ALA A 59 -9.22 -18.34 7.44
CA ALA A 59 -9.93 -19.46 6.80
C ALA A 59 -9.08 -20.74 6.76
N GLU A 60 -7.76 -20.61 6.61
CA GLU A 60 -6.80 -21.71 6.68
C GLU A 60 -6.48 -22.15 8.14
N GLY A 61 -7.14 -21.55 9.14
CA GLY A 61 -7.02 -21.93 10.56
C GLY A 61 -5.85 -21.27 11.29
N HIS A 62 -5.21 -20.26 10.69
CA HIS A 62 -4.21 -19.46 11.40
C HIS A 62 -4.87 -18.44 12.34
N ASP A 63 -4.19 -18.16 13.45
CA ASP A 63 -4.72 -17.25 14.48
C ASP A 63 -4.63 -15.79 13.99
N VAL A 64 -5.78 -15.24 13.60
CA VAL A 64 -5.95 -13.82 13.25
C VAL A 64 -7.05 -13.24 14.10
N PRO A 65 -6.78 -12.23 14.95
CA PRO A 65 -7.77 -11.65 15.85
C PRO A 65 -9.01 -11.13 15.11
N LYS A 66 -10.19 -11.41 15.63
CA LYS A 66 -11.46 -10.95 15.05
C LYS A 66 -11.52 -9.41 14.92
N ALA A 67 -10.92 -8.68 15.86
CA ALA A 67 -10.86 -7.23 15.83
C ALA A 67 -10.08 -6.73 14.59
N ILE A 68 -8.99 -7.41 14.23
CA ILE A 68 -8.20 -7.09 13.02
C ILE A 68 -9.01 -7.37 11.76
N LEU A 69 -9.74 -8.50 11.72
CA LEU A 69 -10.61 -8.85 10.58
C LEU A 69 -11.81 -7.90 10.41
N ALA A 70 -12.22 -7.23 11.50
CA ALA A 70 -13.35 -6.30 11.54
C ALA A 70 -12.92 -4.82 11.53
N ARG A 71 -11.63 -4.52 11.29
CA ARG A 71 -11.13 -3.15 11.29
C ARG A 71 -11.85 -2.26 10.26
N ASP A 72 -11.83 -0.96 10.48
CA ASP A 72 -12.25 0.02 9.48
C ASP A 72 -11.23 0.04 8.33
N VAL A 73 -11.65 -0.44 7.16
CA VAL A 73 -10.80 -0.56 5.97
C VAL A 73 -10.40 0.79 5.36
N THR A 74 -10.99 1.89 5.80
CA THR A 74 -10.62 3.25 5.38
C THR A 74 -9.42 3.79 6.16
N GLN A 75 -9.12 3.19 7.31
CA GLN A 75 -7.99 3.57 8.14
C GLN A 75 -6.69 2.90 7.67
N PRO A 76 -5.52 3.49 7.95
CA PRO A 76 -4.23 2.87 7.68
C PRO A 76 -4.12 1.47 8.29
N ILE A 77 -3.27 0.63 7.67
CA ILE A 77 -2.88 -0.65 8.25
C ILE A 77 -1.86 -0.35 9.36
N GLU A 78 -2.22 -0.71 10.59
CA GLU A 78 -1.32 -0.59 11.73
C GLU A 78 -0.67 -1.95 12.03
N PRO A 79 0.61 -1.97 12.42
CA PRO A 79 1.29 -3.19 12.85
C PRO A 79 0.55 -3.86 14.02
N ALA A 80 0.40 -5.19 13.94
CA ALA A 80 -0.32 -5.98 14.92
C ALA A 80 0.55 -7.14 15.44
N PRO A 81 1.04 -7.08 16.70
CA PRO A 81 1.90 -8.12 17.28
C PRO A 81 1.29 -9.53 17.22
N GLU A 82 -0.03 -9.64 17.32
CA GLU A 82 -0.75 -10.92 17.19
C GLU A 82 -0.61 -11.50 15.78
N VAL A 83 -0.76 -10.67 14.76
CA VAL A 83 -0.57 -11.07 13.36
C VAL A 83 0.89 -11.46 13.13
N GLN A 84 1.84 -10.71 13.68
CA GLN A 84 3.28 -11.02 13.58
C GLN A 84 3.60 -12.40 14.15
N ARG A 85 3.04 -12.76 15.31
CA ARG A 85 3.22 -14.11 15.88
C ARG A 85 2.69 -15.22 14.96
N SER A 86 1.51 -15.00 14.36
CA SER A 86 0.97 -15.95 13.39
C SER A 86 1.85 -16.07 12.16
N LEU A 87 2.35 -14.97 11.62
CA LEU A 87 3.25 -14.95 10.46
C LEU A 87 4.55 -15.70 10.77
N ILE A 88 5.19 -15.46 11.93
CA ILE A 88 6.39 -16.19 12.35
C ILE A 88 6.12 -17.70 12.41
N SER A 89 4.98 -18.10 12.97
CA SER A 89 4.57 -19.52 12.99
C SER A 89 4.40 -20.09 11.58
N ILE A 90 3.79 -19.32 10.67
CA ILE A 90 3.62 -19.70 9.25
C ILE A 90 4.96 -19.93 8.59
N TYR A 91 5.91 -18.99 8.72
CA TYR A 91 7.24 -19.16 8.11
C TYR A 91 7.97 -20.41 8.59
N ARG A 92 7.78 -20.79 9.88
CA ARG A 92 8.42 -21.97 10.46
C ARG A 92 7.73 -23.29 10.09
N ASN A 93 6.41 -23.30 9.89
CA ASN A 93 5.63 -24.53 9.87
C ASN A 93 4.78 -24.72 8.60
N ASN A 94 4.59 -23.69 7.78
CA ASN A 94 3.74 -23.76 6.57
C ASN A 94 4.44 -23.10 5.37
N PRO A 95 5.33 -23.84 4.68
CA PRO A 95 6.11 -23.29 3.56
C PRO A 95 5.25 -22.82 2.38
N ILE A 96 4.07 -23.40 2.19
CA ILE A 96 3.17 -22.99 1.10
C ILE A 96 2.63 -21.60 1.38
N VAL A 97 2.10 -21.36 2.58
CA VAL A 97 1.58 -20.04 2.96
C VAL A 97 2.72 -19.02 3.10
N ALA A 98 3.90 -19.45 3.56
CA ALA A 98 5.08 -18.58 3.61
C ALA A 98 5.45 -18.05 2.21
N GLN A 99 5.29 -18.83 1.13
CA GLN A 99 5.48 -18.35 -0.24
C GLN A 99 4.52 -17.22 -0.60
N PHE A 100 3.27 -17.26 -0.15
CA PHE A 100 2.34 -16.13 -0.36
C PHE A 100 2.82 -14.87 0.37
N CYS A 101 3.34 -15.03 1.59
CA CYS A 101 3.96 -13.91 2.31
C CYS A 101 5.11 -13.30 1.51
N GLU A 102 5.99 -14.14 0.94
CA GLU A 102 7.11 -13.65 0.11
C GLU A 102 6.61 -12.92 -1.15
N ARG A 103 5.53 -13.39 -1.80
CA ARG A 103 4.96 -12.66 -2.94
C ARG A 103 4.41 -11.29 -2.56
N LEU A 104 3.85 -11.14 -1.36
CA LEU A 104 3.43 -9.83 -0.85
C LEU A 104 4.64 -8.93 -0.57
N VAL A 105 5.73 -9.49 -0.05
CA VAL A 105 6.99 -8.74 0.14
C VAL A 105 7.59 -8.32 -1.19
N ASP A 106 7.67 -9.24 -2.18
CA ASP A 106 8.13 -8.92 -3.54
C ASP A 106 7.31 -7.76 -4.16
N LEU A 107 5.99 -7.79 -3.96
CA LEU A 107 5.10 -6.73 -4.45
C LEU A 107 5.40 -5.40 -3.78
N ASP A 108 5.55 -5.38 -2.45
CA ASP A 108 5.84 -4.16 -1.70
C ASP A 108 7.22 -3.59 -2.06
N GLU A 109 8.24 -4.45 -2.15
CA GLU A 109 9.58 -4.07 -2.58
C GLU A 109 9.57 -3.48 -4.00
N GLY A 110 8.91 -4.16 -4.95
CA GLY A 110 8.77 -3.68 -6.32
C GLY A 110 8.07 -2.32 -6.40
N MET A 111 7.07 -2.07 -5.55
CA MET A 111 6.39 -0.78 -5.47
C MET A 111 7.30 0.31 -4.91
N GLN A 112 8.11 0.01 -3.90
CA GLN A 112 9.07 0.94 -3.32
C GLN A 112 10.19 1.26 -4.33
N GLU A 113 10.71 0.25 -5.01
CA GLU A 113 11.72 0.43 -6.07
C GLU A 113 11.19 1.29 -7.21
N TRP A 114 9.95 1.05 -7.66
CA TRP A 114 9.33 1.85 -8.70
C TRP A 114 9.18 3.31 -8.27
N ARG A 115 8.73 3.58 -7.04
CA ARG A 115 8.67 4.94 -6.48
C ARG A 115 10.04 5.61 -6.47
N TYR A 116 11.06 4.90 -5.99
CA TYR A 116 12.43 5.41 -5.96
C TYR A 116 12.92 5.79 -7.36
N ARG A 117 12.79 4.88 -8.33
CA ARG A 117 13.20 5.13 -9.72
C ARG A 117 12.44 6.31 -10.33
N HIS A 118 11.15 6.43 -10.06
CA HIS A 118 10.34 7.56 -10.51
C HIS A 118 10.83 8.89 -9.93
N VAL A 119 11.12 8.93 -8.62
CA VAL A 119 11.71 10.13 -7.98
C VAL A 119 13.02 10.51 -8.64
N LYS A 120 13.92 9.54 -8.87
CA LYS A 120 15.20 9.80 -9.53
C LYS A 120 15.05 10.29 -10.96
N MET A 121 14.07 9.77 -11.69
CA MET A 121 13.74 10.27 -13.03
C MET A 121 13.26 11.73 -12.98
N VAL A 122 12.37 12.07 -12.05
CA VAL A 122 11.88 13.44 -11.88
C VAL A 122 13.03 14.38 -11.49
N GLU A 123 13.87 14.00 -10.52
CA GLU A 123 15.06 14.78 -10.13
C GLU A 123 15.98 15.05 -11.31
N ARG A 124 16.23 14.04 -12.14
CA ARG A 124 17.08 14.15 -13.32
C ARG A 124 16.49 15.06 -14.40
N THR A 125 15.16 15.08 -14.53
CA THR A 125 14.46 15.79 -15.62
C THR A 125 14.19 17.25 -15.28
N ILE A 126 13.68 17.52 -14.07
CA ILE A 126 13.24 18.87 -13.67
C ILE A 126 13.97 19.41 -12.43
N GLY A 127 14.84 18.61 -11.80
CA GLY A 127 15.53 19.00 -10.57
C GLY A 127 14.54 19.29 -9.42
N ASN A 128 14.75 20.40 -8.74
CA ASN A 128 13.89 20.86 -7.64
C ASN A 128 12.76 21.80 -8.09
N LYS A 129 12.49 21.90 -9.39
CA LYS A 129 11.39 22.72 -9.90
C LYS A 129 10.05 22.12 -9.51
N GLN A 130 9.03 22.97 -9.41
CA GLN A 130 7.67 22.54 -9.16
C GLN A 130 7.18 21.62 -10.27
N GLY A 131 6.61 20.46 -9.89
CA GLY A 131 6.05 19.50 -10.83
C GLY A 131 4.75 19.98 -11.48
N THR A 132 4.44 19.48 -12.67
CA THR A 132 3.22 19.80 -13.42
C THR A 132 1.91 19.45 -12.69
N GLY A 133 1.97 18.61 -11.65
CA GLY A 133 0.82 18.23 -10.81
C GLY A 133 0.60 19.13 -9.59
N GLY A 134 1.25 20.31 -9.50
CA GLY A 134 1.05 21.27 -8.41
C GLY A 134 1.68 20.88 -7.07
N SER A 135 2.42 19.77 -7.00
CA SER A 135 3.19 19.37 -5.82
C SER A 135 4.57 20.04 -5.78
N ALA A 136 5.20 20.02 -4.59
CA ALA A 136 6.57 20.50 -4.39
C ALA A 136 7.64 19.69 -5.16
N GLY A 137 7.25 18.84 -6.13
CA GLY A 137 8.15 18.05 -6.96
C GLY A 137 8.88 16.93 -6.21
N ALA A 138 10.17 16.74 -6.51
CA ALA A 138 10.98 15.67 -5.95
C ALA A 138 10.99 15.60 -4.41
N PRO A 139 11.05 16.70 -3.63
CA PRO A 139 11.00 16.64 -2.16
C PRO A 139 9.71 15.99 -1.61
N TYR A 140 8.56 16.30 -2.21
CA TYR A 140 7.29 15.67 -1.81
C TYR A 140 7.30 14.16 -2.09
N LEU A 141 7.79 13.77 -3.26
CA LEU A 141 7.86 12.37 -3.66
C LEU A 141 8.80 11.55 -2.77
N ARG A 142 9.93 12.12 -2.33
CA ARG A 142 10.86 11.45 -1.38
C ARG A 142 10.17 11.06 -0.07
N GLY A 143 9.27 11.89 0.45
CA GLY A 143 8.50 11.60 1.67
C GLY A 143 7.59 10.36 1.55
N THR A 144 7.34 9.87 0.33
CA THR A 144 6.49 8.69 0.09
C THR A 144 7.28 7.37 0.02
N LEU A 145 8.63 7.42 0.01
CA LEU A 145 9.48 6.24 -0.25
C LEU A 145 9.53 5.24 0.90
N SER A 146 9.30 5.68 2.14
CA SER A 146 9.58 4.89 3.34
C SER A 146 8.36 4.19 3.96
N LYS A 147 7.21 4.15 3.28
CA LYS A 147 6.00 3.53 3.84
C LYS A 147 5.73 2.18 3.17
N PRO A 148 5.97 1.06 3.89
CA PRO A 148 5.62 -0.26 3.39
C PRO A 148 4.10 -0.44 3.33
N ALA A 149 3.62 -1.22 2.36
CA ALA A 149 2.22 -1.60 2.26
C ALA A 149 1.85 -2.68 3.30
N PHE A 150 2.79 -3.54 3.65
CA PHE A 150 2.59 -4.69 4.56
C PHE A 150 3.56 -4.63 5.75
N PRO A 151 3.36 -3.72 6.71
CA PRO A 151 4.34 -3.45 7.77
C PRO A 151 4.65 -4.67 8.65
N ASP A 152 3.68 -5.56 8.90
CA ASP A 152 3.90 -6.76 9.72
C ASP A 152 4.87 -7.74 9.07
N LEU A 153 4.85 -7.89 7.73
CA LEU A 153 5.79 -8.76 7.02
C LEU A 153 7.23 -8.24 7.11
N TRP A 154 7.41 -6.94 7.18
CA TRP A 154 8.74 -6.33 7.37
C TRP A 154 9.19 -6.41 8.84
N ALA A 155 8.28 -6.22 9.78
CA ALA A 155 8.57 -6.23 11.20
C ALA A 155 9.14 -7.57 11.69
N ILE A 156 8.67 -8.69 11.12
CA ILE A 156 9.09 -10.03 11.55
C ILE A 156 10.45 -10.50 10.99
N ARG A 157 11.07 -9.74 10.07
CA ARG A 157 12.31 -10.19 9.39
C ARG A 157 13.47 -10.51 10.36
N THR A 158 13.53 -9.85 11.49
CA THR A 158 14.55 -10.12 12.51
C THR A 158 14.25 -11.34 13.37
N GLU A 159 13.02 -11.89 13.29
CA GLU A 159 12.56 -13.04 14.08
C GLU A 159 12.58 -14.36 13.29
N LEU A 160 12.83 -14.28 11.99
CA LEU A 160 12.92 -15.44 11.09
C LEU A 160 14.36 -15.98 11.07
#